data_9ad375470859f21f9509e0c12f9296d6
#
_entry.id   9ad375470859f21f9509e0c12f9296d6
#
_cell.length_a   1.000
_cell.length_b   1.000
_cell.length_c   1.000
_cell.angle_alpha   90.00
_cell.angle_beta   90.00
_cell.angle_gamma   90.00
#
_symmetry.space_group_name_H-M   'P 1'
#
loop_
_entity.id
_entity.type
_entity.pdbx_description
1 polymer ?
#
loop_
_entity_poly.entity_id
_entity_poly.type
_entity_poly.pdbx_seq_one_letter_code
_entity_poly.pdbx_strand_id
1 'polypeptide(L)'
;NTVSDIGVRSQLLEQVWQNNERQKEVLFRKLWNHFQTNLKHKKIAIWGASFKENTSSIHNAPIHALVEALWAQGAIVHLHDPQALPEIHQHYGDRSDLILFEDQYQATAQADALCLMTAWKQYLSPDFQKLKSQMKHLLLLDGRNVYDPAYVKAQGFTYQGVGRS
;
A
#
# COMPACT_ATOMS: atom_id res chain seq x y z
N ASN A 1 25.37 26.39 -18.66
CA ASN A 1 24.67 26.14 -19.90
C ASN A 1 23.19 25.86 -19.64
N THR A 2 22.32 26.77 -20.10
CA THR A 2 20.90 26.71 -19.84
C THR A 2 20.24 25.44 -20.41
N VAL A 3 20.71 24.98 -21.54
CA VAL A 3 20.14 23.78 -22.18
C VAL A 3 20.45 22.54 -21.35
N SER A 4 21.66 22.43 -20.82
CA SER A 4 22.04 21.32 -19.95
C SER A 4 21.24 21.32 -18.65
N ASP A 5 21.01 22.52 -18.06
CA ASP A 5 20.23 22.65 -16.83
C ASP A 5 18.77 22.21 -17.04
N ILE A 6 18.18 22.61 -18.17
CA ILE A 6 16.81 22.19 -18.49
C ILE A 6 16.74 20.69 -18.68
N GLY A 7 17.72 20.09 -19.36
CA GLY A 7 17.76 18.64 -19.56
C GLY A 7 17.89 17.86 -18.25
N VAL A 8 18.74 18.35 -17.34
CA VAL A 8 18.93 17.71 -16.03
C VAL A 8 17.63 17.77 -15.22
N ARG A 9 16.96 18.92 -15.20
CA ARG A 9 15.66 19.05 -14.49
C ARG A 9 14.60 18.12 -15.05
N SER A 10 14.54 18.01 -16.38
CA SER A 10 13.57 17.10 -17.01
C SER A 10 13.85 15.65 -16.65
N GLN A 11 15.12 15.25 -16.61
CA GLN A 11 15.50 13.88 -16.22
C GLN A 11 15.13 13.58 -14.78
N LEU A 12 15.35 14.55 -13.87
CA LEU A 12 14.99 14.36 -12.46
C LEU A 12 13.48 14.19 -12.29
N LEU A 13 12.68 15.00 -12.98
CA LEU A 13 11.23 14.88 -12.93
C LEU A 13 10.76 13.54 -13.49
N GLU A 14 11.33 13.10 -14.60
CA GLU A 14 10.99 11.79 -15.18
C GLU A 14 11.34 10.66 -14.23
N GLN A 15 12.48 10.73 -13.54
CA GLN A 15 12.87 9.71 -12.58
C GLN A 15 11.88 9.64 -11.42
N VAL A 16 11.41 10.77 -10.91
CA VAL A 16 10.41 10.79 -9.85
C VAL A 16 9.10 10.15 -10.32
N TRP A 17 8.64 10.49 -11.53
CA TRP A 17 7.44 9.90 -12.10
C TRP A 17 7.59 8.40 -12.29
N GLN A 18 8.72 7.95 -12.84
CA GLN A 18 8.99 6.54 -13.07
C GLN A 18 9.04 5.77 -11.76
N ASN A 19 9.64 6.34 -10.72
CA ASN A 19 9.71 5.69 -9.42
C ASN A 19 8.33 5.51 -8.81
N ASN A 20 7.45 6.53 -8.93
CA ASN A 20 6.07 6.43 -8.45
C ASN A 20 5.29 5.35 -9.21
N GLU A 21 5.44 5.31 -10.54
CA GLU A 21 4.79 4.29 -11.35
C GLU A 21 5.32 2.89 -11.01
N ARG A 22 6.64 2.75 -10.78
CA ARG A 22 7.21 1.48 -10.37
C ARG A 22 6.66 1.00 -9.04
N GLN A 23 6.46 1.89 -8.08
CA GLN A 23 5.89 1.53 -6.79
C GLN A 23 4.49 0.95 -6.97
N LYS A 24 3.67 1.60 -7.80
CA LYS A 24 2.31 1.13 -8.07
C LYS A 24 2.31 -0.28 -8.65
N GLU A 25 3.16 -0.50 -9.67
CA GLU A 25 3.24 -1.78 -10.35
C GLU A 25 3.90 -2.86 -9.50
N VAL A 26 4.94 -2.49 -8.76
CA VAL A 26 5.73 -3.46 -7.99
C VAL A 26 4.89 -4.12 -6.90
N LEU A 27 4.12 -3.34 -6.14
CA LEU A 27 3.31 -3.93 -5.06
C LEU A 27 2.24 -4.88 -5.62
N PHE A 28 1.54 -4.46 -6.67
CA PHE A 28 0.55 -5.33 -7.29
C PHE A 28 1.20 -6.60 -7.83
N ARG A 29 2.33 -6.46 -8.51
CA ARG A 29 3.04 -7.61 -9.08
C ARG A 29 3.50 -8.58 -8.00
N LYS A 30 3.98 -8.05 -6.86
CA LYS A 30 4.38 -8.91 -5.74
C LYS A 30 3.20 -9.68 -5.16
N LEU A 31 2.04 -9.04 -5.02
CA LEU A 31 0.83 -9.73 -4.60
C LEU A 31 0.41 -10.79 -5.61
N TRP A 32 0.41 -10.42 -6.88
CA TRP A 32 0.07 -11.34 -7.96
C TRP A 32 0.94 -12.59 -7.94
N ASN A 33 2.25 -12.39 -7.82
CA ASN A 33 3.19 -13.51 -7.80
C ASN A 33 3.06 -14.34 -6.53
N HIS A 34 2.91 -13.69 -5.38
CA HIS A 34 2.81 -14.40 -4.10
C HIS A 34 1.60 -15.34 -4.08
N PHE A 35 0.47 -14.89 -4.59
CA PHE A 35 -0.76 -15.69 -4.63
C PHE A 35 -0.91 -16.50 -5.92
N GLN A 36 0.15 -16.62 -6.71
CA GLN A 36 0.20 -17.43 -7.93
C GLN A 36 -0.94 -17.06 -8.88
N THR A 37 -1.11 -15.78 -9.12
CA THR A 37 -2.13 -15.15 -9.96
C THR A 37 -3.57 -15.30 -9.45
N ASN A 38 -3.79 -15.91 -8.29
CA ASN A 38 -5.13 -16.07 -7.73
C ASN A 38 -5.38 -15.03 -6.63
N LEU A 39 -5.91 -13.88 -7.01
CA LEU A 39 -6.29 -12.81 -6.07
C LEU A 39 -7.79 -12.78 -5.80
N LYS A 40 -8.56 -13.63 -6.45
CA LYS A 40 -10.01 -13.61 -6.32
C LYS A 40 -10.42 -13.88 -4.87
N HIS A 41 -11.23 -12.99 -4.32
CA HIS A 41 -11.74 -13.03 -2.94
C HIS A 41 -10.67 -12.87 -1.86
N LYS A 42 -9.42 -12.59 -2.23
CA LYS A 42 -8.38 -12.27 -1.23
C LYS A 42 -8.66 -10.93 -0.60
N LYS A 43 -8.49 -10.84 0.72
CA LYS A 43 -8.67 -9.60 1.47
C LYS A 43 -7.32 -8.94 1.64
N ILE A 44 -7.16 -7.80 1.01
CA ILE A 44 -5.88 -7.08 1.03
C ILE A 44 -6.07 -5.84 1.90
N ALA A 45 -5.41 -5.82 3.06
CA ALA A 45 -5.42 -4.68 3.95
C ALA A 45 -4.42 -3.64 3.43
N ILE A 46 -4.82 -2.38 3.44
CA ILE A 46 -3.97 -1.29 2.99
C ILE A 46 -3.96 -0.22 4.06
N TRP A 47 -2.74 0.15 4.49
CA TRP A 47 -2.51 1.25 5.41
C TRP A 47 -2.02 2.45 4.64
N GLY A 48 -2.85 3.48 4.57
CA GLY A 48 -2.52 4.73 3.91
C GLY A 48 -3.12 4.85 2.52
N ALA A 49 -3.92 5.89 2.32
CA ALA A 49 -4.55 6.17 1.04
C ALA A 49 -4.13 7.54 0.49
N SER A 50 -3.65 8.42 1.36
CA SER A 50 -3.28 9.76 0.94
C SER A 50 -2.01 9.76 0.12
N PHE A 51 -1.80 10.85 -0.63
CA PHE A 51 -0.63 11.05 -1.48
C PHE A 51 0.67 10.94 -0.66
N LYS A 52 0.65 11.47 0.56
CA LYS A 52 1.77 11.41 1.51
C LYS A 52 1.21 11.54 2.91
N GLU A 53 2.06 11.33 3.91
CA GLU A 53 1.66 11.49 5.32
C GLU A 53 1.30 12.95 5.62
N ASN A 54 0.44 13.13 6.63
CA ASN A 54 -0.01 14.42 7.13
C ASN A 54 -0.87 15.22 6.14
N THR A 55 -1.58 14.53 5.25
CA THR A 55 -2.55 15.14 4.35
C THR A 55 -3.72 14.19 4.10
N SER A 56 -4.87 14.74 3.76
CA SER A 56 -6.03 13.96 3.34
C SER A 56 -6.12 13.82 1.82
N SER A 57 -5.20 14.44 1.06
CA SER A 57 -5.28 14.46 -0.39
C SER A 57 -5.00 13.09 -0.99
N ILE A 58 -5.90 12.63 -1.86
CA ILE A 58 -5.72 11.39 -2.62
C ILE A 58 -5.46 11.67 -4.09
N HIS A 59 -5.28 12.93 -4.45
CA HIS A 59 -5.04 13.32 -5.85
C HIS A 59 -3.74 12.70 -6.35
N ASN A 60 -3.82 11.95 -7.44
CA ASN A 60 -2.68 11.24 -8.05
C ASN A 60 -1.93 10.32 -7.08
N ALA A 61 -2.60 9.86 -6.02
CA ALA A 61 -1.97 8.97 -5.05
C ALA A 61 -1.78 7.57 -5.63
N PRO A 62 -0.69 6.88 -5.23
CA PRO A 62 -0.44 5.50 -5.71
C PRO A 62 -1.55 4.51 -5.38
N ILE A 63 -2.37 4.82 -4.37
CA ILE A 63 -3.47 3.94 -3.96
C ILE A 63 -4.42 3.62 -5.12
N HIS A 64 -4.69 4.57 -6.00
CA HIS A 64 -5.67 4.38 -7.07
C HIS A 64 -5.29 3.24 -8.01
N ALA A 65 -4.03 3.20 -8.45
CA ALA A 65 -3.57 2.15 -9.33
C ALA A 65 -3.64 0.77 -8.65
N LEU A 66 -3.26 0.72 -7.38
CA LEU A 66 -3.26 -0.53 -6.62
C LEU A 66 -4.68 -1.07 -6.43
N VAL A 67 -5.61 -0.25 -5.94
CA VAL A 67 -6.97 -0.74 -5.67
C VAL A 67 -7.69 -1.12 -6.95
N GLU A 68 -7.50 -0.36 -8.02
CA GLU A 68 -8.15 -0.67 -9.29
C GLU A 68 -7.62 -1.99 -9.87
N ALA A 69 -6.32 -2.24 -9.76
CA ALA A 69 -5.75 -3.51 -10.20
C ALA A 69 -6.24 -4.67 -9.36
N LEU A 70 -6.34 -4.50 -8.04
CA LEU A 70 -6.84 -5.53 -7.14
C LEU A 70 -8.31 -5.85 -7.45
N TRP A 71 -9.14 -4.84 -7.62
CA TRP A 71 -10.56 -5.07 -7.94
C TRP A 71 -10.72 -5.78 -9.28
N ALA A 72 -9.88 -5.45 -10.26
CA ALA A 72 -9.93 -6.11 -11.57
C ALA A 72 -9.66 -7.62 -11.46
N GLN A 73 -8.94 -8.03 -10.41
CA GLN A 73 -8.66 -9.44 -10.16
C GLN A 73 -9.63 -10.08 -9.17
N GLY A 74 -10.64 -9.34 -8.73
CA GLY A 74 -11.64 -9.87 -7.80
C GLY A 74 -11.25 -9.84 -6.33
N ALA A 75 -10.19 -9.11 -5.97
CA ALA A 75 -9.77 -8.96 -4.58
C ALA A 75 -10.66 -7.97 -3.84
N ILE A 76 -10.66 -8.07 -2.52
CA ILE A 76 -11.41 -7.17 -1.63
C ILE A 76 -10.39 -6.31 -0.90
N VAL A 77 -10.62 -4.99 -0.88
CA VAL A 77 -9.72 -4.04 -0.24
C VAL A 77 -10.26 -3.63 1.12
N HIS A 78 -9.43 -3.80 2.16
CA HIS A 78 -9.67 -3.27 3.50
C HIS A 78 -8.74 -2.10 3.70
N LEU A 79 -9.29 -0.89 3.78
CA LEU A 79 -8.48 0.33 3.74
C LEU A 79 -8.60 1.11 5.05
N HIS A 80 -7.45 1.54 5.55
CA HIS A 80 -7.35 2.51 6.65
C HIS A 80 -6.48 3.68 6.23
N ASP A 81 -6.87 4.88 6.65
CA ASP A 81 -6.06 6.08 6.57
C ASP A 81 -6.51 7.04 7.66
N PRO A 82 -5.59 7.73 8.38
CA PRO A 82 -5.99 8.61 9.48
C PRO A 82 -6.83 9.82 9.05
N GLN A 83 -6.73 10.25 7.79
CA GLN A 83 -7.39 11.48 7.34
C GLN A 83 -8.14 11.35 6.02
N ALA A 84 -7.79 10.40 5.16
CA ALA A 84 -8.26 10.38 3.77
C ALA A 84 -9.49 9.51 3.52
N LEU A 85 -10.06 8.87 4.55
CA LEU A 85 -11.22 8.00 4.33
C LEU A 85 -12.42 8.73 3.72
N PRO A 86 -12.76 9.98 4.15
CA PRO A 86 -13.87 10.69 3.49
C PRO A 86 -13.61 10.95 2.01
N GLU A 87 -12.37 11.29 1.64
CA GLU A 87 -12.00 11.53 0.25
C GLU A 87 -12.09 10.26 -0.58
N ILE A 88 -11.70 9.13 -0.01
CA ILE A 88 -11.82 7.83 -0.67
C ILE A 88 -13.30 7.49 -0.89
N HIS A 89 -14.12 7.67 0.13
CA HIS A 89 -15.55 7.38 0.02
C HIS A 89 -16.23 8.28 -1.03
N GLN A 90 -15.84 9.54 -1.06
CA GLN A 90 -16.37 10.47 -2.06
C GLN A 90 -15.97 10.07 -3.48
N HIS A 91 -14.75 9.57 -3.65
CA HIS A 91 -14.20 9.22 -4.96
C HIS A 91 -14.77 7.89 -5.50
N TYR A 92 -14.83 6.87 -4.65
CA TYR A 92 -15.21 5.52 -5.07
C TYR A 92 -16.65 5.14 -4.70
N GLY A 93 -17.25 5.82 -3.75
CA GLY A 93 -18.60 5.50 -3.28
C GLY A 93 -18.64 4.18 -2.52
N ASP A 94 -19.85 3.62 -2.41
CA ASP A 94 -20.05 2.34 -1.76
C ASP A 94 -19.77 1.21 -2.75
N ARG A 95 -18.82 0.34 -2.37
CA ARG A 95 -18.46 -0.81 -3.17
C ARG A 95 -18.39 -2.04 -2.27
N SER A 96 -18.85 -3.18 -2.78
CA SER A 96 -18.79 -4.43 -2.02
C SER A 96 -17.35 -4.91 -1.84
N ASP A 97 -16.42 -4.46 -2.70
CA ASP A 97 -15.00 -4.83 -2.66
C ASP A 97 -14.12 -3.76 -2.02
N LEU A 98 -14.71 -2.79 -1.33
CA LEU A 98 -13.99 -1.76 -0.59
C LEU A 98 -14.62 -1.56 0.77
N ILE A 99 -13.88 -1.86 1.83
CA ILE A 99 -14.33 -1.64 3.20
C ILE A 99 -13.36 -0.67 3.87
N LEU A 100 -13.91 0.44 4.39
CA LEU A 100 -13.13 1.48 5.05
C LEU A 100 -13.18 1.25 6.56
N PHE A 101 -12.01 1.34 7.20
CA PHE A 101 -11.88 1.09 8.64
C PHE A 101 -11.29 2.32 9.32
N GLU A 102 -11.86 2.70 10.46
CA GLU A 102 -11.31 3.79 11.26
C GLU A 102 -10.18 3.34 12.18
N ASP A 103 -10.07 2.03 12.42
CA ASP A 103 -8.97 1.46 13.20
C ASP A 103 -8.05 0.66 12.28
N GLN A 104 -6.74 0.97 12.35
CA GLN A 104 -5.76 0.33 11.48
C GLN A 104 -5.66 -1.19 11.66
N TYR A 105 -5.87 -1.66 12.89
CA TYR A 105 -5.79 -3.11 13.16
C TYR A 105 -7.05 -3.84 12.73
N GLN A 106 -8.21 -3.22 12.84
CA GLN A 106 -9.43 -3.82 12.33
C GLN A 106 -9.35 -4.05 10.82
N ALA A 107 -8.68 -3.17 10.10
CA ALA A 107 -8.49 -3.33 8.67
C ALA A 107 -7.71 -4.61 8.33
N THR A 108 -6.87 -5.09 9.24
CA THR A 108 -6.06 -6.28 9.02
C THR A 108 -6.74 -7.58 9.43
N ALA A 109 -7.94 -7.52 10.04
CA ALA A 109 -8.63 -8.72 10.50
C ALA A 109 -8.96 -9.63 9.31
N GLN A 110 -8.53 -10.88 9.39
CA GLN A 110 -8.72 -11.91 8.35
C GLN A 110 -8.07 -11.54 7.01
N ALA A 111 -7.13 -10.59 7.01
CA ALA A 111 -6.47 -10.16 5.78
C ALA A 111 -5.46 -11.19 5.30
N ASP A 112 -5.37 -11.34 3.99
CA ASP A 112 -4.39 -12.21 3.35
C ASP A 112 -3.04 -11.52 3.16
N ALA A 113 -3.01 -10.19 3.18
CA ALA A 113 -1.79 -9.39 3.09
C ALA A 113 -2.03 -8.01 3.67
N LEU A 114 -0.94 -7.36 4.09
CA LEU A 114 -0.95 -5.96 4.52
C LEU A 114 0.02 -5.17 3.66
N CYS A 115 -0.48 -4.10 3.04
CA CYS A 115 0.32 -3.21 2.20
C CYS A 115 0.44 -1.85 2.87
N LEU A 116 1.67 -1.36 3.05
CA LEU A 116 1.90 0.00 3.52
C LEU A 116 2.10 0.90 2.33
N MET A 117 1.20 1.87 2.14
CA MET A 117 1.24 2.79 1.01
C MET A 117 1.63 4.21 1.39
N THR A 118 1.36 4.63 2.62
CA THR A 118 1.68 5.97 3.11
C THR A 118 2.33 5.85 4.49
N ALA A 119 3.43 6.57 4.72
CA ALA A 119 4.24 6.40 5.92
C ALA A 119 3.75 7.27 7.08
N TRP A 120 2.47 7.13 7.46
CA TRP A 120 1.97 7.80 8.65
C TRP A 120 2.71 7.29 9.89
N LYS A 121 2.96 8.19 10.83
CA LYS A 121 3.71 7.85 12.04
C LYS A 121 3.14 6.64 12.77
N GLN A 122 1.83 6.56 12.85
CA GLN A 122 1.15 5.45 13.57
C GLN A 122 1.35 4.09 12.92
N TYR A 123 1.86 4.03 11.68
CA TYR A 123 2.14 2.76 11.00
C TYR A 123 3.57 2.28 11.19
N LEU A 124 4.47 3.13 11.69
CA LEU A 124 5.90 2.83 11.66
C LEU A 124 6.34 1.81 12.71
N SER A 125 5.58 1.69 13.81
CA SER A 125 5.89 0.74 14.88
C SER A 125 4.64 -0.03 15.27
N PRO A 126 4.13 -0.91 14.39
CA PRO A 126 2.89 -1.60 14.66
C PRO A 126 3.04 -2.66 15.75
N ASP A 127 1.92 -3.01 16.36
CA ASP A 127 1.85 -4.14 17.28
C ASP A 127 1.79 -5.43 16.47
N PHE A 128 2.95 -6.05 16.24
CA PHE A 128 3.03 -7.24 15.41
C PHE A 128 2.32 -8.44 16.03
N GLN A 129 2.22 -8.51 17.36
CA GLN A 129 1.47 -9.59 17.99
C GLN A 129 -0.01 -9.49 17.66
N LYS A 130 -0.54 -8.27 17.65
CA LYS A 130 -1.92 -8.04 17.29
C LYS A 130 -2.17 -8.38 15.81
N LEU A 131 -1.27 -7.98 14.93
CA LEU A 131 -1.37 -8.33 13.52
C LEU A 131 -1.36 -9.85 13.32
N LYS A 132 -0.45 -10.55 14.00
CA LYS A 132 -0.35 -12.01 13.90
C LYS A 132 -1.62 -12.70 14.36
N SER A 133 -2.26 -12.17 15.40
CA SER A 133 -3.47 -12.78 15.95
C SER A 133 -4.68 -12.58 15.04
N GLN A 134 -4.67 -11.60 14.16
CA GLN A 134 -5.84 -11.22 13.36
C GLN A 134 -5.73 -11.61 11.89
N MET A 135 -4.54 -11.56 11.30
CA MET A 135 -4.36 -11.77 9.87
C MET A 135 -4.43 -13.25 9.51
N LYS A 136 -5.00 -13.53 8.36
CA LYS A 136 -5.08 -14.90 7.84
C LYS A 136 -3.74 -15.40 7.33
N HIS A 137 -3.00 -14.54 6.63
CA HIS A 137 -1.64 -14.82 6.16
C HIS A 137 -0.73 -13.68 6.59
N LEU A 138 0.50 -14.03 6.99
CA LEU A 138 1.45 -13.03 7.51
C LEU A 138 2.37 -12.55 6.40
N LEU A 139 1.78 -11.78 5.47
CA LEU A 139 2.50 -11.14 4.36
C LEU A 139 2.41 -9.64 4.51
N LEU A 140 3.58 -8.98 4.58
CA LEU A 140 3.66 -7.53 4.69
C LEU A 140 4.43 -6.97 3.50
N LEU A 141 3.78 -6.10 2.73
CA LEU A 141 4.37 -5.42 1.58
C LEU A 141 4.58 -3.95 1.94
N ASP A 142 5.84 -3.52 1.91
CA ASP A 142 6.25 -2.19 2.38
C ASP A 142 6.51 -1.29 1.17
N GLY A 143 5.53 -0.51 0.80
CA GLY A 143 5.60 0.37 -0.36
C GLY A 143 6.45 1.60 -0.15
N ARG A 144 6.90 1.86 1.08
CA ARG A 144 7.68 3.06 1.41
C ARG A 144 9.05 2.70 1.97
N ASN A 145 9.35 1.41 2.12
CA ASN A 145 10.62 0.92 2.66
C ASN A 145 10.96 1.52 4.03
N VAL A 146 9.94 1.58 4.91
CA VAL A 146 10.11 2.19 6.23
C VAL A 146 10.43 1.18 7.32
N TYR A 147 10.16 -0.11 7.10
CA TYR A 147 10.41 -1.13 8.11
C TYR A 147 11.79 -1.75 7.94
N ASP A 148 12.37 -2.22 9.05
CA ASP A 148 13.56 -3.04 9.02
C ASP A 148 13.18 -4.45 8.58
N PRO A 149 13.64 -4.93 7.42
CA PRO A 149 13.25 -6.26 6.94
C PRO A 149 13.57 -7.39 7.90
N ALA A 150 14.73 -7.35 8.53
CA ALA A 150 15.15 -8.40 9.46
C ALA A 150 14.23 -8.45 10.69
N TYR A 151 13.87 -7.28 11.21
CA TYR A 151 12.97 -7.20 12.36
C TYR A 151 11.58 -7.74 12.03
N VAL A 152 11.03 -7.36 10.87
CA VAL A 152 9.70 -7.82 10.44
C VAL A 152 9.70 -9.34 10.25
N LYS A 153 10.73 -9.87 9.61
CA LYS A 153 10.86 -11.31 9.41
C LYS A 153 10.98 -12.05 10.74
N ALA A 154 11.69 -11.47 11.71
CA ALA A 154 11.82 -12.06 13.04
C ALA A 154 10.48 -12.14 13.77
N GLN A 155 9.51 -11.27 13.41
CA GLN A 155 8.18 -11.32 13.97
C GLN A 155 7.31 -12.42 13.33
N GLY A 156 7.82 -13.13 12.34
CA GLY A 156 7.10 -14.22 11.68
C GLY A 156 6.44 -13.84 10.37
N PHE A 157 6.72 -12.64 9.86
CA PHE A 157 6.12 -12.17 8.61
C PHE A 157 6.99 -12.47 7.41
N THR A 158 6.35 -12.77 6.28
CA THR A 158 7.00 -12.65 4.98
C THR A 158 7.02 -11.17 4.64
N TYR A 159 8.20 -10.61 4.42
CA TYR A 159 8.38 -9.19 4.13
C TYR A 159 8.86 -8.99 2.71
N GLN A 160 8.26 -8.04 2.01
CA GLN A 160 8.74 -7.58 0.71
C GLN A 160 8.62 -6.06 0.66
N GLY A 161 9.70 -5.41 0.26
CA GLY A 161 9.72 -3.97 0.05
C GLY A 161 9.86 -3.62 -1.41
N VAL A 162 9.89 -2.33 -1.72
CA VAL A 162 10.14 -1.85 -3.07
C VAL A 162 11.64 -1.90 -3.31
N GLY A 163 12.07 -2.79 -4.24
CA GLY A 163 13.49 -2.96 -4.54
C GLY A 163 14.28 -3.69 -3.46
N ARG A 164 13.60 -4.36 -2.51
CA ARG A 164 14.26 -5.18 -1.48
C ARG A 164 13.30 -6.24 -0.95
N SER A 165 13.86 -7.22 -0.29
CA SER A 165 13.09 -8.33 0.25
C SER A 165 13.58 -8.75 1.64
#